data_8aaec421f5cad78f251663870a3a4808
#
_entry.id   8aaec421f5cad78f251663870a3a4808
#
_cell.length_a   1.000
_cell.length_b   1.000
_cell.length_c   1.000
_cell.angle_alpha   90.00
_cell.angle_beta   90.00
_cell.angle_gamma   90.00
#
_symmetry.space_group_name_H-M   'P 1'
#
loop_
_entity.id
_entity.type
_entity.pdbx_description
1 polymer ?
#
loop_
_entity_poly.entity_id
_entity_poly.type
_entity_poly.pdbx_seq_one_letter_code
_entity_poly.pdbx_strand_id
1 'polypeptide(L)'
;DVERSRGLGDVYKRQVHMYAVYILFTAVLGKSKLPKYAELLTYYVYYLINCGVYLFMDSMMLNLICNILPMFMIMLQYRKPIQTYIFLTIGVCAVGMILDWMLFCIFPESMLLKSNTPQSISFLGLVFLFRHYFNRKEKVIVNSGYVIFLIIISIGTIVIAELSGPEFNVRCFIISLILLVINFLNFYLYDRYIENMQFQIMFNEIASSNKAYQNQLIIMNESQKQIRLLKHDMKNHLLKLKYDLVNDNCQKAVNYIDEMSEKITAEKEFVSTGNVDFDCLLNYKLAIAQEYGVDFSCN
;
A
#
# COMPACT_ATOMS: atom_id res chain seq x y z
N ASP A 1 25.93 -25.82 39.54
CA ASP A 1 24.50 -26.06 39.12
C ASP A 1 23.66 -24.81 39.07
N VAL A 2 23.89 -23.80 39.89
CA VAL A 2 23.11 -22.52 39.88
C VAL A 2 23.40 -21.66 38.65
N GLU A 3 24.64 -21.57 38.21
CA GLU A 3 25.03 -20.85 36.98
C GLU A 3 24.48 -21.53 35.69
N ARG A 4 24.47 -22.84 35.65
CA ARG A 4 23.92 -23.62 34.54
C ARG A 4 22.41 -23.50 34.46
N SER A 5 21.72 -23.40 35.59
CA SER A 5 20.28 -23.13 35.69
C SER A 5 19.93 -21.70 35.24
N ARG A 6 20.78 -20.70 35.50
CA ARG A 6 20.61 -19.31 35.02
C ARG A 6 20.72 -19.24 33.51
N GLY A 7 21.74 -19.84 32.92
CA GLY A 7 21.94 -19.82 31.45
C GLY A 7 20.80 -20.46 30.66
N LEU A 8 20.23 -21.57 31.15
CA LEU A 8 19.09 -22.20 30.50
C LEU A 8 17.82 -21.34 30.58
N GLY A 9 17.56 -20.71 31.74
CA GLY A 9 16.45 -19.79 31.92
C GLY A 9 16.47 -18.61 30.94
N ASP A 10 17.64 -18.03 30.69
CA ASP A 10 17.82 -16.87 29.80
C ASP A 10 17.68 -17.26 28.30
N VAL A 11 18.04 -18.46 27.93
CA VAL A 11 17.83 -19.02 26.59
C VAL A 11 16.31 -19.13 26.27
N TYR A 12 15.51 -19.68 27.17
CA TYR A 12 14.06 -19.79 26.97
C TYR A 12 13.35 -18.44 26.86
N LYS A 13 13.79 -17.45 27.63
CA LYS A 13 13.21 -16.09 27.61
C LYS A 13 13.40 -15.40 26.26
N ARG A 14 14.56 -15.57 25.65
CA ARG A 14 14.87 -15.00 24.33
C ARG A 14 14.10 -15.69 23.21
N GLN A 15 13.74 -16.97 23.38
CA GLN A 15 12.82 -17.64 22.46
C GLN A 15 11.43 -17.02 22.49
N VAL A 16 10.91 -16.66 23.68
CA VAL A 16 9.62 -15.97 23.82
C VAL A 16 9.67 -14.59 23.15
N HIS A 17 10.75 -13.85 23.34
CA HIS A 17 10.94 -12.55 22.70
C HIS A 17 10.99 -12.66 21.17
N MET A 18 11.79 -13.59 20.64
CA MET A 18 11.83 -13.87 19.19
C MET A 18 10.45 -14.24 18.63
N TYR A 19 9.70 -15.07 19.34
CA TYR A 19 8.36 -15.46 18.93
C TYR A 19 7.38 -14.28 18.93
N ALA A 20 7.49 -13.39 19.92
CA ALA A 20 6.71 -12.16 19.98
C ALA A 20 7.02 -11.23 18.78
N VAL A 21 8.29 -11.05 18.44
CA VAL A 21 8.73 -10.28 17.27
C VAL A 21 8.19 -10.90 15.96
N TYR A 22 8.24 -12.23 15.84
CA TYR A 22 7.68 -12.95 14.69
C TYR A 22 6.17 -12.69 14.54
N ILE A 23 5.40 -12.82 15.63
CA ILE A 23 3.96 -12.55 15.62
C ILE A 23 3.69 -11.10 15.21
N LEU A 24 4.41 -10.15 15.77
CA LEU A 24 4.24 -8.73 15.48
C LEU A 24 4.51 -8.42 14.00
N PHE A 25 5.64 -8.88 13.47
CA PHE A 25 6.01 -8.60 12.09
C PHE A 25 5.08 -9.27 11.08
N THR A 26 4.67 -10.51 11.33
CA THR A 26 3.69 -11.19 10.46
C THR A 26 2.32 -10.53 10.52
N ALA A 27 1.92 -9.97 11.66
CA ALA A 27 0.66 -9.25 11.82
C ALA A 27 0.67 -7.91 11.07
N VAL A 28 1.76 -7.12 11.20
CA VAL A 28 1.85 -5.76 10.64
C VAL A 28 2.32 -5.77 9.18
N LEU A 29 3.33 -6.57 8.86
CA LEU A 29 3.97 -6.58 7.53
C LEU A 29 3.30 -7.56 6.54
N GLY A 30 2.56 -8.53 7.04
CA GLY A 30 1.85 -9.53 6.25
C GLY A 30 2.73 -10.71 5.82
N LYS A 31 2.58 -11.18 4.56
CA LYS A 31 3.31 -12.34 4.05
C LYS A 31 4.72 -11.97 3.62
N SER A 32 5.71 -12.80 4.02
CA SER A 32 7.09 -12.72 3.57
C SER A 32 7.23 -13.05 2.07
N LYS A 33 8.30 -12.54 1.43
CA LYS A 33 8.73 -12.95 0.08
C LYS A 33 9.37 -14.33 0.08
N LEU A 34 9.92 -14.75 1.22
CA LEU A 34 10.65 -15.99 1.37
C LEU A 34 9.70 -17.16 1.66
N PRO A 35 10.09 -18.39 1.32
CA PRO A 35 9.39 -19.59 1.76
C PRO A 35 9.46 -19.71 3.29
N LYS A 36 8.45 -20.32 3.91
CA LYS A 36 8.32 -20.41 5.39
C LYS A 36 9.58 -20.89 6.10
N TYR A 37 10.31 -21.82 5.52
CA TYR A 37 11.56 -22.33 6.11
C TYR A 37 12.66 -21.27 6.16
N ALA A 38 12.83 -20.51 5.08
CA ALA A 38 13.82 -19.42 5.03
C ALA A 38 13.43 -18.28 5.95
N GLU A 39 12.13 -17.96 6.04
CA GLU A 39 11.60 -16.96 6.99
C GLU A 39 11.91 -17.36 8.44
N LEU A 40 11.62 -18.59 8.84
CA LEU A 40 11.94 -19.10 10.19
C LEU A 40 13.44 -19.09 10.46
N LEU A 41 14.26 -19.43 9.46
CA LEU A 41 15.72 -19.41 9.59
C LEU A 41 16.24 -18.01 9.92
N THR A 42 15.70 -16.94 9.29
CA THR A 42 16.13 -15.56 9.59
C THR A 42 15.82 -15.15 11.03
N TYR A 43 14.67 -15.56 11.57
CA TYR A 43 14.35 -15.33 13.00
C TYR A 43 15.23 -16.16 13.93
N TYR A 44 15.60 -17.37 13.53
CA TYR A 44 16.52 -18.20 14.32
C TYR A 44 17.93 -17.59 14.36
N VAL A 45 18.42 -17.05 13.24
CA VAL A 45 19.70 -16.31 13.19
C VAL A 45 19.65 -15.07 14.09
N TYR A 46 18.55 -14.31 14.03
CA TYR A 46 18.33 -13.18 14.94
C TYR A 46 18.42 -13.60 16.41
N TYR A 47 17.77 -14.70 16.78
CA TYR A 47 17.85 -15.27 18.13
C TYR A 47 19.28 -15.63 18.53
N LEU A 48 20.05 -16.27 17.65
CA LEU A 48 21.45 -16.64 17.94
C LEU A 48 22.34 -15.41 18.13
N ILE A 49 22.18 -14.37 17.33
CA ILE A 49 22.91 -13.11 17.45
C ILE A 49 22.60 -12.47 18.82
N ASN A 50 21.35 -12.38 19.19
CA ASN A 50 20.94 -11.81 20.49
C ASN A 50 21.45 -12.61 21.69
N CYS A 51 21.46 -13.95 21.60
CA CYS A 51 22.03 -14.79 22.64
C CYS A 51 23.55 -14.60 22.75
N GLY A 52 24.26 -14.53 21.62
CA GLY A 52 25.70 -14.35 21.59
C GLY A 52 26.13 -13.01 22.18
N VAL A 53 25.47 -11.91 21.77
CA VAL A 53 25.79 -10.56 22.27
C VAL A 53 25.62 -10.47 23.80
N TYR A 54 24.55 -11.02 24.32
CA TYR A 54 24.30 -11.02 25.75
C TYR A 54 25.31 -11.81 26.57
N LEU A 55 25.80 -12.93 26.05
CA LEU A 55 26.76 -13.78 26.74
C LEU A 55 28.18 -13.20 26.74
N PHE A 56 28.53 -12.41 25.72
CA PHE A 56 29.90 -11.95 25.49
C PHE A 56 30.12 -10.46 25.71
N MET A 57 29.06 -9.65 25.83
CA MET A 57 29.18 -8.19 25.85
C MET A 57 28.23 -7.53 26.84
N ASP A 58 28.83 -6.91 27.89
CA ASP A 58 28.10 -6.14 28.93
C ASP A 58 27.78 -4.69 28.50
N SER A 59 27.88 -4.34 27.22
CA SER A 59 27.65 -2.97 26.74
C SER A 59 26.21 -2.77 26.30
N MET A 60 25.51 -1.83 26.96
CA MET A 60 24.12 -1.46 26.69
C MET A 60 23.92 -0.94 25.23
N MET A 61 24.84 -0.07 24.78
CA MET A 61 24.84 0.47 23.42
C MET A 61 24.99 -0.62 22.36
N LEU A 62 25.86 -1.60 22.61
CA LEU A 62 26.10 -2.70 21.69
C LEU A 62 24.89 -3.62 21.60
N ASN A 63 24.24 -3.88 22.73
CA ASN A 63 23.00 -4.66 22.80
C ASN A 63 21.87 -3.97 22.00
N LEU A 64 21.74 -2.65 22.08
CA LEU A 64 20.77 -1.88 21.30
C LEU A 64 21.03 -2.00 19.79
N ILE A 65 22.28 -1.80 19.35
CA ILE A 65 22.66 -1.91 17.92
C ILE A 65 22.42 -3.34 17.40
N CYS A 66 22.78 -4.35 18.17
CA CYS A 66 22.60 -5.76 17.81
C CYS A 66 21.13 -6.22 17.87
N ASN A 67 20.26 -5.46 18.47
CA ASN A 67 18.80 -5.66 18.32
C ASN A 67 18.25 -4.95 17.08
N ILE A 68 18.59 -3.67 16.88
CA ILE A 68 18.05 -2.86 15.79
C ILE A 68 18.45 -3.42 14.42
N LEU A 69 19.73 -3.71 14.20
CA LEU A 69 20.26 -4.06 12.90
C LEU A 69 19.73 -5.40 12.35
N PRO A 70 19.71 -6.50 13.11
CA PRO A 70 19.11 -7.74 12.65
C PRO A 70 17.58 -7.66 12.50
N MET A 71 16.88 -6.92 13.37
CA MET A 71 15.44 -6.68 13.21
C MET A 71 15.14 -5.97 11.87
N PHE A 72 15.91 -4.94 11.54
CA PHE A 72 15.78 -4.25 10.27
C PHE A 72 16.04 -5.19 9.09
N MET A 73 17.08 -6.04 9.16
CA MET A 73 17.39 -7.03 8.12
C MET A 73 16.26 -8.04 7.92
N ILE A 74 15.63 -8.51 9.01
CA ILE A 74 14.46 -9.40 8.91
C ILE A 74 13.30 -8.70 8.17
N MET A 75 13.08 -7.41 8.40
CA MET A 75 11.97 -6.69 7.76
C MET A 75 12.13 -6.57 6.23
N LEU A 76 13.37 -6.58 5.69
CA LEU A 76 13.62 -6.52 4.25
C LEU A 76 13.03 -7.71 3.46
N GLN A 77 12.72 -8.82 4.12
CA GLN A 77 12.05 -9.96 3.50
C GLN A 77 10.56 -9.71 3.20
N TYR A 78 9.96 -8.65 3.73
CA TYR A 78 8.56 -8.27 3.49
C TYR A 78 8.45 -7.27 2.33
N ARG A 79 7.21 -7.01 1.87
CA ARG A 79 6.95 -6.12 0.72
C ARG A 79 6.35 -4.80 1.17
N LYS A 80 7.08 -4.04 1.97
CA LYS A 80 6.66 -2.71 2.44
C LYS A 80 7.74 -1.67 2.09
N PRO A 81 7.42 -0.37 2.11
CA PRO A 81 8.42 0.68 1.91
C PRO A 81 9.43 0.72 3.06
N ILE A 82 10.67 1.11 2.76
CA ILE A 82 11.79 1.14 3.71
C ILE A 82 11.48 1.99 4.95
N GLN A 83 10.72 3.05 4.79
CA GLN A 83 10.28 3.94 5.88
C GLN A 83 9.45 3.21 6.94
N THR A 84 8.57 2.29 6.51
CA THR A 84 7.81 1.42 7.42
C THR A 84 8.74 0.53 8.23
N TYR A 85 9.80 -0.01 7.62
CA TYR A 85 10.76 -0.86 8.33
C TYR A 85 11.52 -0.07 9.40
N ILE A 86 12.00 1.13 9.06
CA ILE A 86 12.70 2.01 10.00
C ILE A 86 11.78 2.39 11.17
N PHE A 87 10.55 2.81 10.87
CA PHE A 87 9.56 3.18 11.89
C PHE A 87 9.24 2.02 12.85
N LEU A 88 8.95 0.84 12.30
CA LEU A 88 8.61 -0.34 13.11
C LEU A 88 9.80 -0.81 13.94
N THR A 89 11.01 -0.84 13.38
CA THR A 89 12.21 -1.26 14.11
C THR A 89 12.46 -0.35 15.32
N ILE A 90 12.48 0.97 15.09
CA ILE A 90 12.73 1.95 16.15
C ILE A 90 11.60 1.93 17.18
N GLY A 91 10.34 1.90 16.72
CA GLY A 91 9.18 1.87 17.61
C GLY A 91 9.12 0.62 18.50
N VAL A 92 9.42 -0.56 17.93
CA VAL A 92 9.45 -1.83 18.70
C VAL A 92 10.59 -1.80 19.74
N CYS A 93 11.77 -1.30 19.36
CA CYS A 93 12.88 -1.14 20.31
C CYS A 93 12.54 -0.13 21.42
N ALA A 94 11.89 1.00 21.06
CA ALA A 94 11.47 1.99 22.06
C ALA A 94 10.49 1.39 23.08
N VAL A 95 9.48 0.68 22.60
CA VAL A 95 8.49 0.02 23.48
C VAL A 95 9.16 -1.04 24.34
N GLY A 96 10.08 -1.84 23.79
CA GLY A 96 10.83 -2.85 24.55
C GLY A 96 11.63 -2.22 25.71
N MET A 97 12.40 -1.17 25.41
CA MET A 97 13.20 -0.46 26.42
C MET A 97 12.34 0.19 27.52
N ILE A 98 11.22 0.81 27.13
CA ILE A 98 10.31 1.44 28.10
C ILE A 98 9.65 0.38 29.00
N LEU A 99 9.29 -0.78 28.46
CA LEU A 99 8.77 -1.90 29.25
C LEU A 99 9.79 -2.42 30.24
N ASP A 100 11.04 -2.58 29.81
CA ASP A 100 12.12 -3.01 30.68
C ASP A 100 12.31 -2.01 31.82
N TRP A 101 12.33 -0.73 31.51
CA TRP A 101 12.45 0.33 32.50
C TRP A 101 11.24 0.35 33.46
N MET A 102 10.02 0.22 32.98
CA MET A 102 8.81 0.15 33.79
C MET A 102 8.86 -1.02 34.80
N LEU A 103 9.35 -2.18 34.36
CA LEU A 103 9.47 -3.35 35.21
C LEU A 103 10.56 -3.16 36.29
N PHE A 104 11.66 -2.46 35.96
CA PHE A 104 12.67 -2.07 36.97
C PHE A 104 12.09 -1.15 38.05
N CYS A 105 11.13 -0.30 37.73
CA CYS A 105 10.45 0.56 38.68
C CYS A 105 9.49 -0.19 39.64
N ILE A 106 9.01 -1.38 39.23
CA ILE A 106 8.04 -2.17 40.02
C ILE A 106 8.73 -3.25 40.85
N PHE A 107 9.74 -3.91 40.29
CA PHE A 107 10.36 -5.08 40.89
C PHE A 107 11.76 -4.72 41.42
N PRO A 108 12.12 -5.16 42.64
CA PRO A 108 13.47 -4.96 43.14
C PRO A 108 14.50 -5.70 42.25
N GLU A 109 15.68 -5.10 42.16
CA GLU A 109 16.81 -5.56 41.34
C GLU A 109 17.14 -7.04 41.57
N SER A 110 17.03 -7.51 42.82
CA SER A 110 17.26 -8.91 43.20
C SER A 110 16.30 -9.91 42.57
N MET A 111 15.08 -9.50 42.21
CA MET A 111 14.10 -10.35 41.55
C MET A 111 14.29 -10.33 40.02
N LEU A 112 14.61 -9.17 39.45
CA LEU A 112 14.84 -9.01 38.00
C LEU A 112 16.11 -9.71 37.54
N LEU A 113 17.18 -9.61 38.34
CA LEU A 113 18.44 -10.35 38.09
C LEU A 113 18.27 -11.87 38.17
N LYS A 114 17.30 -12.35 38.94
CA LYS A 114 17.01 -13.80 39.05
C LYS A 114 16.11 -14.31 37.93
N SER A 115 15.25 -13.48 37.33
CA SER A 115 14.38 -13.92 36.24
C SER A 115 13.90 -12.76 35.37
N ASN A 116 14.41 -12.65 34.13
CA ASN A 116 13.88 -11.72 33.12
C ASN A 116 12.55 -12.23 32.49
N THR A 117 11.89 -13.21 33.10
CA THR A 117 10.61 -13.76 32.62
C THR A 117 9.50 -12.71 32.53
N PRO A 118 9.36 -11.75 33.50
CA PRO A 118 8.32 -10.72 33.40
C PRO A 118 8.41 -9.87 32.13
N GLN A 119 9.63 -9.54 31.70
CA GLN A 119 9.89 -8.72 30.51
C GLN A 119 9.37 -9.40 29.22
N SER A 120 9.73 -10.66 29.01
CA SER A 120 9.32 -11.41 27.83
C SER A 120 7.82 -11.65 27.78
N ILE A 121 7.19 -11.86 28.93
CA ILE A 121 5.73 -12.07 29.04
C ILE A 121 4.98 -10.76 28.81
N SER A 122 5.42 -9.64 29.38
CA SER A 122 4.79 -8.34 29.18
C SER A 122 4.90 -7.87 27.72
N PHE A 123 6.06 -8.07 27.10
CA PHE A 123 6.25 -7.78 25.68
C PHE A 123 5.35 -8.65 24.80
N LEU A 124 5.24 -9.95 25.07
CA LEU A 124 4.34 -10.85 24.38
C LEU A 124 2.87 -10.43 24.52
N GLY A 125 2.44 -10.08 25.74
CA GLY A 125 1.08 -9.59 26.00
C GLY A 125 0.78 -8.32 25.20
N LEU A 126 1.72 -7.38 25.13
CA LEU A 126 1.59 -6.16 24.36
C LEU A 126 1.52 -6.45 22.85
N VAL A 127 2.29 -7.41 22.34
CA VAL A 127 2.23 -7.85 20.94
C VAL A 127 0.87 -8.46 20.60
N PHE A 128 0.25 -9.22 21.51
CA PHE A 128 -1.10 -9.73 21.28
C PHE A 128 -2.16 -8.62 21.19
N LEU A 129 -2.03 -7.57 22.03
CA LEU A 129 -2.87 -6.38 21.94
C LEU A 129 -2.66 -5.67 20.60
N PHE A 130 -1.42 -5.45 20.20
CA PHE A 130 -1.11 -4.89 18.89
C PHE A 130 -1.70 -5.69 17.73
N ARG A 131 -1.57 -7.01 17.76
CA ARG A 131 -2.13 -7.89 16.74
C ARG A 131 -3.65 -7.76 16.62
N HIS A 132 -4.34 -7.50 17.72
CA HIS A 132 -5.80 -7.32 17.71
C HIS A 132 -6.19 -6.00 17.02
N TYR A 133 -5.42 -4.92 17.24
CA TYR A 133 -5.69 -3.59 16.70
C TYR A 133 -5.15 -3.39 15.27
N PHE A 134 -4.00 -3.96 14.95
CA PHE A 134 -3.39 -3.82 13.64
C PHE A 134 -3.93 -4.85 12.65
N ASN A 135 -4.90 -4.44 11.84
CA ASN A 135 -5.40 -5.26 10.75
C ASN A 135 -4.44 -5.17 9.56
N ARG A 136 -4.27 -6.28 8.82
CA ARG A 136 -3.42 -6.36 7.63
C ARG A 136 -3.90 -5.38 6.58
N LYS A 137 -3.16 -4.30 6.36
CA LYS A 137 -3.46 -3.29 5.35
C LYS A 137 -2.56 -3.46 4.12
N GLU A 138 -3.12 -3.20 2.95
CA GLU A 138 -2.42 -3.30 1.68
C GLU A 138 -1.26 -2.29 1.57
N LYS A 139 -0.47 -2.44 0.49
CA LYS A 139 0.66 -1.55 0.21
C LYS A 139 0.17 -0.15 -0.11
N VAL A 140 0.52 0.82 0.71
CA VAL A 140 0.30 2.24 0.45
C VAL A 140 1.65 2.94 0.43
N ILE A 141 1.84 3.84 -0.52
CA ILE A 141 3.00 4.74 -0.55
C ILE A 141 2.75 5.81 0.50
N VAL A 142 3.58 5.83 1.52
CA VAL A 142 3.47 6.74 2.67
C VAL A 142 4.31 7.99 2.42
N ASN A 143 3.80 9.16 2.78
CA ASN A 143 4.59 10.40 2.70
C ASN A 143 5.76 10.34 3.69
N SER A 144 6.98 10.51 3.16
CA SER A 144 8.23 10.40 3.92
C SER A 144 8.29 11.34 5.12
N GLY A 145 7.81 12.58 4.95
CA GLY A 145 7.88 13.59 6.02
C GLY A 145 7.08 13.22 7.26
N TYR A 146 5.88 12.66 7.08
CA TYR A 146 5.06 12.24 8.21
C TYR A 146 5.69 11.06 8.97
N VAL A 147 6.24 10.08 8.26
CA VAL A 147 6.90 8.93 8.91
C VAL A 147 8.16 9.36 9.65
N ILE A 148 8.95 10.28 9.10
CA ILE A 148 10.12 10.85 9.78
C ILE A 148 9.71 11.51 11.08
N PHE A 149 8.63 12.28 11.11
CA PHE A 149 8.11 12.89 12.34
C PHE A 149 7.78 11.84 13.42
N LEU A 150 7.10 10.75 13.04
CA LEU A 150 6.78 9.65 13.96
C LEU A 150 8.04 8.92 14.47
N ILE A 151 9.07 8.79 13.64
CA ILE A 151 10.36 8.21 14.01
C ILE A 151 11.05 9.10 15.05
N ILE A 152 11.05 10.41 14.87
CA ILE A 152 11.65 11.37 15.80
C ILE A 152 11.00 11.26 17.18
N ILE A 153 9.67 11.09 17.25
CA ILE A 153 8.96 10.87 18.52
C ILE A 153 9.47 9.61 19.21
N SER A 154 9.58 8.48 18.50
CA SER A 154 10.07 7.23 19.10
C SER A 154 11.52 7.33 19.57
N ILE A 155 12.40 8.00 18.81
CA ILE A 155 13.78 8.26 19.24
C ILE A 155 13.80 9.16 20.48
N GLY A 156 12.97 10.20 20.52
CA GLY A 156 12.85 11.09 21.68
C GLY A 156 12.46 10.34 22.96
N THR A 157 11.54 9.36 22.85
CA THR A 157 11.15 8.53 24.02
C THR A 157 12.29 7.63 24.50
N ILE A 158 13.12 7.09 23.59
CA ILE A 158 14.32 6.32 23.94
C ILE A 158 15.32 7.21 24.70
N VAL A 159 15.60 8.41 24.19
CA VAL A 159 16.54 9.36 24.83
C VAL A 159 16.06 9.77 26.21
N ILE A 160 14.76 10.04 26.37
CA ILE A 160 14.20 10.39 27.70
C ILE A 160 14.33 9.21 28.68
N ALA A 161 14.07 7.99 28.23
CA ALA A 161 14.21 6.79 29.04
C ALA A 161 15.67 6.60 29.51
N GLU A 162 16.64 6.77 28.60
CA GLU A 162 18.08 6.66 28.91
C GLU A 162 18.55 7.74 29.92
N LEU A 163 18.13 9.01 29.70
CA LEU A 163 18.52 10.14 30.56
C LEU A 163 17.92 10.04 31.97
N SER A 164 16.72 9.45 32.09
CA SER A 164 16.05 9.34 33.39
C SER A 164 16.63 8.26 34.29
N GLY A 165 17.28 7.24 33.71
CA GLY A 165 17.85 6.09 34.43
C GLY A 165 16.81 5.19 35.11
N PRO A 166 17.12 3.93 35.35
CA PRO A 166 16.24 3.02 36.07
C PRO A 166 16.39 3.23 37.60
N GLU A 167 15.47 3.97 38.18
CA GLU A 167 15.38 4.13 39.64
C GLU A 167 14.10 3.49 40.16
N PHE A 168 14.19 2.83 41.32
CA PHE A 168 13.01 2.29 42.02
C PHE A 168 12.23 3.44 42.68
N ASN A 169 11.44 4.14 41.84
CA ASN A 169 10.69 5.32 42.28
C ASN A 169 9.34 5.40 41.51
N VAL A 170 8.29 5.78 42.24
CA VAL A 170 6.95 6.00 41.65
C VAL A 170 6.97 7.04 40.54
N ARG A 171 7.82 8.05 40.60
CA ARG A 171 7.96 9.05 39.53
C ARG A 171 8.47 8.43 38.25
N CYS A 172 9.47 7.57 38.30
CA CYS A 172 10.01 6.85 37.14
C CYS A 172 8.98 5.91 36.52
N PHE A 173 8.17 5.24 37.36
CA PHE A 173 7.05 4.43 36.88
C PHE A 173 6.02 5.26 36.14
N ILE A 174 5.61 6.42 36.64
CA ILE A 174 4.65 7.30 35.95
C ILE A 174 5.22 7.80 34.64
N ILE A 175 6.49 8.19 34.59
CA ILE A 175 7.17 8.63 33.36
C ILE A 175 7.19 7.50 32.34
N SER A 176 7.57 6.27 32.70
CA SER A 176 7.60 5.13 31.82
C SER A 176 6.21 4.79 31.26
N LEU A 177 5.15 4.91 32.06
CA LEU A 177 3.77 4.73 31.63
C LEU A 177 3.36 5.79 30.59
N ILE A 178 3.71 7.06 30.83
CA ILE A 178 3.43 8.14 29.86
C ILE A 178 4.16 7.90 28.54
N LEU A 179 5.45 7.52 28.58
CA LEU A 179 6.23 7.22 27.38
C LEU A 179 5.65 6.03 26.60
N LEU A 180 5.14 5.02 27.28
CA LEU A 180 4.49 3.86 26.68
C LEU A 180 3.19 4.28 25.96
N VAL A 181 2.38 5.12 26.60
CA VAL A 181 1.15 5.67 25.98
C VAL A 181 1.50 6.51 24.74
N ILE A 182 2.55 7.34 24.78
CA ILE A 182 3.02 8.14 23.65
C ILE A 182 3.40 7.22 22.48
N ASN A 183 4.15 6.15 22.71
CA ASN A 183 4.50 5.21 21.65
C ASN A 183 3.28 4.46 21.10
N PHE A 184 2.33 4.08 21.95
CA PHE A 184 1.08 3.47 21.50
C PHE A 184 0.27 4.42 20.60
N LEU A 185 0.14 5.69 21.00
CA LEU A 185 -0.50 6.73 20.16
C LEU A 185 0.25 6.93 18.85
N ASN A 186 1.58 6.88 18.88
CA ASN A 186 2.42 7.00 17.69
C ASN A 186 2.11 5.89 16.67
N PHE A 187 2.00 4.63 17.11
CA PHE A 187 1.56 3.53 16.26
C PHE A 187 0.13 3.69 15.77
N TYR A 188 -0.78 4.13 16.62
CA TYR A 188 -2.17 4.40 16.23
C TYR A 188 -2.27 5.49 15.14
N LEU A 189 -1.51 6.58 15.30
CA LEU A 189 -1.44 7.66 14.30
C LEU A 189 -0.89 7.14 12.96
N TYR A 190 0.15 6.29 12.99
CA TYR A 190 0.68 5.66 11.78
C TYR A 190 -0.37 4.81 11.07
N ASP A 191 -1.12 4.00 11.82
CA ASP A 191 -2.18 3.15 11.26
C ASP A 191 -3.32 3.98 10.64
N ARG A 192 -3.78 5.02 11.33
CA ARG A 192 -4.79 5.96 10.82
C ARG A 192 -4.33 6.72 9.59
N TYR A 193 -3.06 7.10 9.55
CA TYR A 193 -2.50 7.75 8.39
C TYR A 193 -2.55 6.85 7.15
N ILE A 194 -2.16 5.58 7.30
CA ILE A 194 -2.25 4.59 6.20
C ILE A 194 -3.70 4.43 5.74
N GLU A 195 -4.64 4.33 6.66
CA GLU A 195 -6.07 4.21 6.35
C GLU A 195 -6.59 5.40 5.53
N ASN A 196 -6.28 6.61 5.96
CA ASN A 196 -6.65 7.83 5.25
C ASN A 196 -6.05 7.89 3.84
N MET A 197 -4.79 7.48 3.67
CA MET A 197 -4.14 7.42 2.36
C MET A 197 -4.81 6.41 1.43
N GLN A 198 -5.22 5.25 1.93
CA GLN A 198 -6.00 4.26 1.15
C GLN A 198 -7.34 4.83 0.70
N PHE A 199 -8.03 5.53 1.60
CA PHE A 199 -9.28 6.22 1.28
C PHE A 199 -9.10 7.24 0.16
N GLN A 200 -8.06 8.06 0.21
CA GLN A 200 -7.76 9.05 -0.82
C GLN A 200 -7.47 8.42 -2.19
N ILE A 201 -6.69 7.35 -2.22
CA ILE A 201 -6.39 6.61 -3.46
C ILE A 201 -7.68 6.07 -4.07
N MET A 202 -8.49 5.37 -3.29
CA MET A 202 -9.77 4.82 -3.74
C MET A 202 -10.74 5.91 -4.22
N PHE A 203 -10.81 7.02 -3.51
CA PHE A 203 -11.64 8.17 -3.91
C PHE A 203 -11.21 8.75 -5.27
N ASN A 204 -9.90 8.90 -5.49
CA ASN A 204 -9.35 9.40 -6.75
C ASN A 204 -9.61 8.42 -7.92
N GLU A 205 -9.51 7.11 -7.68
CA GLU A 205 -9.84 6.08 -8.68
C GLU A 205 -11.32 6.14 -9.07
N ILE A 206 -12.22 6.26 -8.09
CA ILE A 206 -13.67 6.39 -8.33
C ILE A 206 -13.97 7.69 -9.10
N ALA A 207 -13.36 8.80 -8.73
CA ALA A 207 -13.54 10.09 -9.40
C ALA A 207 -13.07 10.02 -10.87
N SER A 208 -11.92 9.40 -11.12
CA SER A 208 -11.38 9.18 -12.47
C SER A 208 -12.30 8.29 -13.32
N SER A 209 -12.79 7.19 -12.74
CA SER A 209 -13.72 6.28 -13.40
C SER A 209 -15.04 6.98 -13.74
N ASN A 210 -15.61 7.75 -12.81
CA ASN A 210 -16.82 8.52 -13.05
C ASN A 210 -16.66 9.52 -14.19
N LYS A 211 -15.51 10.21 -14.26
CA LYS A 211 -15.21 11.11 -15.37
C LYS A 211 -15.14 10.39 -16.72
N ALA A 212 -14.54 9.20 -16.75
CA ALA A 212 -14.50 8.38 -17.95
C ALA A 212 -15.91 7.94 -18.40
N TYR A 213 -16.77 7.51 -17.46
CA TYR A 213 -18.17 7.18 -17.77
C TYR A 213 -18.96 8.38 -18.29
N GLN A 214 -18.79 9.57 -17.71
CA GLN A 214 -19.43 10.79 -18.22
C GLN A 214 -19.03 11.09 -19.66
N ASN A 215 -17.74 10.97 -19.98
CA ASN A 215 -17.26 11.15 -21.34
C ASN A 215 -17.88 10.12 -22.32
N GLN A 216 -17.97 8.84 -21.91
CA GLN A 216 -18.63 7.81 -22.72
C GLN A 216 -20.11 8.14 -22.99
N LEU A 217 -20.83 8.63 -21.97
CA LEU A 217 -22.24 9.04 -22.12
C LEU A 217 -22.40 10.21 -23.10
N ILE A 218 -21.48 11.17 -23.09
CA ILE A 218 -21.49 12.30 -24.04
C ILE A 218 -21.32 11.78 -25.46
N ILE A 219 -20.31 10.94 -25.70
CA ILE A 219 -20.03 10.34 -27.02
C ILE A 219 -21.25 9.51 -27.50
N MET A 220 -21.81 8.69 -26.60
CA MET A 220 -22.99 7.86 -26.94
C MET A 220 -24.21 8.70 -27.29
N ASN A 221 -24.47 9.80 -26.56
CA ASN A 221 -25.56 10.71 -26.86
C ASN A 221 -25.35 11.40 -28.23
N GLU A 222 -24.13 11.79 -28.54
CA GLU A 222 -23.78 12.40 -29.82
C GLU A 222 -23.97 11.41 -30.97
N SER A 223 -23.50 10.18 -30.81
CA SER A 223 -23.72 9.09 -31.78
C SER A 223 -25.22 8.81 -32.01
N GLN A 224 -26.01 8.75 -30.92
CA GLN A 224 -27.48 8.58 -31.06
C GLN A 224 -28.15 9.74 -31.79
N LYS A 225 -27.66 10.96 -31.63
CA LYS A 225 -28.14 12.13 -32.37
C LYS A 225 -27.83 11.99 -33.86
N GLN A 226 -26.62 11.60 -34.21
CA GLN A 226 -26.21 11.36 -35.60
C GLN A 226 -27.04 10.26 -36.25
N ILE A 227 -27.25 9.12 -35.56
CA ILE A 227 -28.10 8.03 -36.06
C ILE A 227 -29.55 8.52 -36.32
N ARG A 228 -30.09 9.38 -35.45
CA ARG A 228 -31.44 9.97 -35.67
C ARG A 228 -31.47 10.85 -36.92
N LEU A 229 -30.46 11.68 -37.15
CA LEU A 229 -30.34 12.51 -38.34
C LEU A 229 -30.24 11.65 -39.62
N LEU A 230 -29.35 10.66 -39.58
CA LEU A 230 -29.20 9.70 -40.72
C LEU A 230 -30.51 8.98 -41.04
N LYS A 231 -31.24 8.50 -40.02
CA LYS A 231 -32.55 7.88 -40.19
C LYS A 231 -33.58 8.81 -40.83
N HIS A 232 -33.56 10.09 -40.43
CA HIS A 232 -34.42 11.10 -41.02
C HIS A 232 -34.08 11.35 -42.47
N ASP A 233 -32.83 11.47 -42.83
CA ASP A 233 -32.37 11.72 -44.19
C ASP A 233 -32.64 10.51 -45.10
N MET A 234 -32.37 9.29 -44.62
CA MET A 234 -32.76 8.07 -45.34
C MET A 234 -34.25 8.00 -45.62
N LYS A 235 -35.09 8.39 -44.65
CA LYS A 235 -36.56 8.46 -44.88
C LYS A 235 -36.91 9.44 -45.98
N ASN A 236 -36.27 10.59 -46.05
CA ASN A 236 -36.51 11.62 -47.08
C ASN A 236 -36.06 11.10 -48.45
N HIS A 237 -34.91 10.43 -48.54
CA HIS A 237 -34.45 9.81 -49.76
C HIS A 237 -35.43 8.73 -50.29
N LEU A 238 -35.92 7.86 -49.40
CA LEU A 238 -36.91 6.85 -49.75
C LEU A 238 -38.25 7.43 -50.19
N LEU A 239 -38.70 8.51 -49.57
CA LEU A 239 -39.91 9.23 -49.96
C LEU A 239 -39.78 9.87 -51.34
N LYS A 240 -38.62 10.45 -51.69
CA LYS A 240 -38.32 11.00 -53.00
C LYS A 240 -38.32 9.91 -54.07
N LEU A 241 -37.67 8.78 -53.85
CA LEU A 241 -37.66 7.63 -54.73
C LEU A 241 -39.07 7.08 -54.96
N LYS A 242 -39.87 6.95 -53.87
CA LYS A 242 -41.26 6.51 -53.97
C LYS A 242 -42.12 7.48 -54.83
N TYR A 243 -41.93 8.76 -54.68
CA TYR A 243 -42.64 9.78 -55.45
C TYR A 243 -42.30 9.67 -56.93
N ASP A 244 -41.04 9.56 -57.31
CA ASP A 244 -40.59 9.45 -58.70
C ASP A 244 -41.10 8.15 -59.34
N LEU A 245 -41.13 7.03 -58.63
CA LEU A 245 -41.67 5.73 -59.16
C LEU A 245 -43.17 5.76 -59.32
N VAL A 246 -43.93 6.39 -58.42
CA VAL A 246 -45.41 6.47 -58.54
C VAL A 246 -45.84 7.37 -59.70
N ASN A 247 -45.02 8.33 -60.12
CA ASN A 247 -45.27 9.24 -61.23
C ASN A 247 -44.65 8.80 -62.55
N ASP A 248 -44.35 7.50 -62.76
CA ASP A 248 -43.76 6.91 -63.95
C ASP A 248 -42.37 7.51 -64.35
N ASN A 249 -41.71 8.20 -63.44
CA ASN A 249 -40.39 8.78 -63.68
C ASN A 249 -39.26 7.80 -63.35
N CYS A 250 -39.33 6.57 -63.78
CA CYS A 250 -38.36 5.51 -63.43
C CYS A 250 -36.92 5.92 -63.73
N GLN A 251 -36.65 6.63 -64.85
CA GLN A 251 -35.28 7.06 -65.20
C GLN A 251 -34.73 8.07 -64.19
N LYS A 252 -35.57 8.96 -63.62
CA LYS A 252 -35.13 9.89 -62.55
C LYS A 252 -34.83 9.19 -61.25
N ALA A 253 -35.60 8.15 -60.90
CA ALA A 253 -35.34 7.35 -59.73
C ALA A 253 -34.00 6.59 -59.83
N VAL A 254 -33.71 6.01 -61.02
CA VAL A 254 -32.43 5.33 -61.29
C VAL A 254 -31.26 6.31 -61.17
N ASN A 255 -31.31 7.45 -61.86
CA ASN A 255 -30.26 8.47 -61.77
C ASN A 255 -30.00 8.96 -60.34
N TYR A 256 -31.08 9.06 -59.54
CA TYR A 256 -30.96 9.45 -58.16
C TYR A 256 -30.28 8.39 -57.26
N ILE A 257 -30.54 7.11 -57.53
CA ILE A 257 -29.84 6.00 -56.87
C ILE A 257 -28.37 6.00 -57.27
N ASP A 258 -28.05 6.24 -58.54
CA ASP A 258 -26.67 6.29 -59.03
C ASP A 258 -25.91 7.48 -58.34
N GLU A 259 -26.51 8.66 -58.28
CA GLU A 259 -25.93 9.81 -57.55
C GLU A 259 -25.70 9.53 -56.07
N MET A 260 -26.63 8.85 -55.40
CA MET A 260 -26.46 8.44 -54.00
C MET A 260 -25.34 7.42 -53.83
N SER A 261 -25.28 6.44 -54.71
CA SER A 261 -24.26 5.41 -54.71
C SER A 261 -22.85 6.02 -54.92
N GLU A 262 -22.71 6.94 -55.87
CA GLU A 262 -21.46 7.67 -56.09
C GLU A 262 -21.04 8.47 -54.86
N LYS A 263 -21.98 9.13 -54.18
CA LYS A 263 -21.66 9.88 -52.93
C LYS A 263 -21.22 8.98 -51.81
N ILE A 264 -21.82 7.81 -51.65
CA ILE A 264 -21.43 6.81 -50.62
C ILE A 264 -20.05 6.23 -50.93
N THR A 265 -19.77 5.98 -52.25
CA THR A 265 -18.48 5.40 -52.67
C THR A 265 -17.35 6.43 -52.74
N ALA A 266 -17.67 7.74 -52.76
CA ALA A 266 -16.69 8.83 -52.80
C ALA A 266 -16.05 9.13 -51.44
N GLU A 267 -16.54 8.54 -50.35
CA GLU A 267 -15.81 8.57 -49.07
C GLU A 267 -14.51 7.76 -49.21
N LYS A 268 -13.39 8.50 -49.35
CA LYS A 268 -12.07 7.88 -49.50
C LYS A 268 -11.76 7.03 -48.27
N GLU A 269 -11.62 5.72 -48.48
CA GLU A 269 -10.97 4.86 -47.52
C GLU A 269 -9.46 5.21 -47.52
N PHE A 270 -8.99 5.86 -46.45
CA PHE A 270 -7.57 6.20 -46.29
C PHE A 270 -6.75 5.01 -45.84
N VAL A 271 -7.38 4.09 -45.07
CA VAL A 271 -6.71 2.94 -44.46
C VAL A 271 -7.67 1.75 -44.44
N SER A 272 -7.15 0.56 -44.77
CA SER A 272 -7.82 -0.74 -44.62
C SER A 272 -6.88 -1.71 -43.93
N THR A 273 -7.11 -1.94 -42.63
CA THR A 273 -6.30 -2.85 -41.80
C THR A 273 -6.88 -4.26 -41.72
N GLY A 274 -8.13 -4.46 -42.26
CA GLY A 274 -8.88 -5.69 -42.16
C GLY A 274 -9.73 -5.83 -40.88
N ASN A 275 -9.67 -4.87 -39.98
CA ASN A 275 -10.58 -4.76 -38.82
C ASN A 275 -11.59 -3.65 -39.10
N VAL A 276 -12.82 -4.01 -39.42
CA VAL A 276 -13.88 -3.09 -39.83
C VAL A 276 -14.14 -1.97 -38.81
N ASP A 277 -14.15 -2.27 -37.51
CA ASP A 277 -14.41 -1.28 -36.48
C ASP A 277 -13.27 -0.28 -36.36
N PHE A 278 -12.04 -0.76 -36.47
CA PHE A 278 -10.84 0.08 -36.42
C PHE A 278 -10.68 0.94 -37.67
N ASP A 279 -10.95 0.35 -38.86
CA ASP A 279 -10.89 1.03 -40.15
C ASP A 279 -11.91 2.17 -40.20
N CYS A 280 -13.13 1.93 -39.75
CA CYS A 280 -14.18 2.94 -39.66
C CYS A 280 -13.78 4.13 -38.79
N LEU A 281 -13.23 3.86 -37.60
CA LEU A 281 -12.81 4.91 -36.67
C LEU A 281 -11.61 5.70 -37.20
N LEU A 282 -10.65 5.02 -37.80
CA LEU A 282 -9.44 5.62 -38.36
C LEU A 282 -9.78 6.49 -39.59
N ASN A 283 -10.55 5.97 -40.54
CA ASN A 283 -10.98 6.71 -41.72
C ASN A 283 -11.80 7.95 -41.35
N TYR A 284 -12.70 7.86 -40.35
CA TYR A 284 -13.43 9.01 -39.84
C TYR A 284 -12.49 10.09 -39.26
N LYS A 285 -11.49 9.71 -38.47
CA LYS A 285 -10.52 10.66 -37.90
C LYS A 285 -9.61 11.28 -38.97
N LEU A 286 -9.23 10.51 -39.98
CA LEU A 286 -8.41 10.97 -41.07
C LEU A 286 -9.18 11.93 -41.99
N ALA A 287 -10.47 11.67 -42.22
CA ALA A 287 -11.34 12.57 -42.96
C ALA A 287 -11.44 13.95 -42.25
N ILE A 288 -11.66 13.96 -40.97
CA ILE A 288 -11.66 15.21 -40.16
C ILE A 288 -10.30 15.92 -40.24
N ALA A 289 -9.21 15.20 -40.12
CA ALA A 289 -7.86 15.78 -40.20
C ALA A 289 -7.62 16.46 -41.56
N GLN A 290 -8.11 15.87 -42.62
CA GLN A 290 -8.02 16.44 -43.97
C GLN A 290 -8.86 17.70 -44.12
N GLU A 291 -10.06 17.76 -43.54
CA GLU A 291 -10.87 18.99 -43.50
C GLU A 291 -10.16 20.15 -42.79
N TYR A 292 -9.35 19.85 -41.77
CA TYR A 292 -8.53 20.84 -41.08
C TYR A 292 -7.18 21.12 -41.79
N GLY A 293 -6.97 20.61 -43.00
CA GLY A 293 -5.79 20.87 -43.82
C GLY A 293 -4.53 20.16 -43.31
N VAL A 294 -4.65 19.05 -42.60
CA VAL A 294 -3.51 18.23 -42.14
C VAL A 294 -3.17 17.21 -43.23
N ASP A 295 -1.96 17.31 -43.77
CA ASP A 295 -1.40 16.31 -44.67
C ASP A 295 -0.83 15.13 -43.87
N PHE A 296 -1.28 13.91 -44.21
CA PHE A 296 -0.81 12.66 -43.57
C PHE A 296 -0.48 11.62 -44.64
N SER A 297 0.47 10.76 -44.35
CA SER A 297 0.81 9.60 -45.14
C SER A 297 0.69 8.34 -44.28
N CYS A 298 -0.08 7.35 -44.74
CA CYS A 298 -0.15 6.03 -44.09
C CYS A 298 0.83 5.10 -44.83
N ASN A 299 1.85 4.59 -44.12
CA ASN A 299 2.78 3.58 -44.60
C ASN A 299 2.40 2.20 -44.08
#